data_669bd2e6e750308290a51d833c214193
#
_entry.id   669bd2e6e750308290a51d833c214193
#
_cell.length_a   1.000
_cell.length_b   1.000
_cell.length_c   1.000
_cell.angle_alpha   90.00
_cell.angle_beta   90.00
_cell.angle_gamma   90.00
#
_symmetry.space_group_name_H-M   'P 1'
#
loop_
_entity.id
_entity.type
_entity.pdbx_description
1 polymer ?
#
loop_
_entity_poly.entity_id
_entity_poly.type
_entity_poly.pdbx_seq_one_letter_code
_entity_poly.pdbx_strand_id
1 'polypeptide(L)'
;MSYLRSRHVNADIGKRYCKEIWYTFKGKRYYGIAFPNIRDGYELRTPYYKGCLGVKDISLIHSQQVGVQDRCCIFEGSMDFLSYKTLEKRGDNVICIQEPCDYIVLNSISSLGKCMERLACYTAIHCYLDNDKAGLMATEGIRERYPKKVCNEAMRYAEYKDVNDYLIGRRSINIAVE
;
A
#
# COMPACT_ATOMS: atom_id res chain seq x y z
N MET A 1 -9.88 1.49 -15.64
CA MET A 1 -9.14 0.25 -15.19
C MET A 1 -7.92 -0.12 -16.03
N SER A 2 -7.69 0.48 -17.23
CA SER A 2 -6.52 0.17 -18.09
C SER A 2 -5.18 0.39 -17.36
N TYR A 3 -5.06 1.47 -16.60
CA TYR A 3 -3.85 1.74 -15.79
C TYR A 3 -3.57 0.63 -14.76
N LEU A 4 -4.57 0.13 -14.06
CA LEU A 4 -4.35 -0.98 -13.10
C LEU A 4 -3.92 -2.26 -13.82
N ARG A 5 -4.46 -2.53 -15.01
CA ARG A 5 -4.01 -3.68 -15.83
C ARG A 5 -2.55 -3.55 -16.26
N SER A 6 -2.09 -2.35 -16.64
CA SER A 6 -0.68 -2.12 -16.98
C SER A 6 0.26 -2.28 -15.79
N ARG A 7 -0.28 -2.24 -14.57
CA ARG A 7 0.43 -2.52 -13.31
C ARG A 7 0.16 -3.95 -12.80
N HIS A 8 -0.37 -4.84 -13.64
CA HIS A 8 -0.71 -6.23 -13.37
C HIS A 8 -1.70 -6.47 -12.21
N VAL A 9 -2.36 -5.41 -11.74
CA VAL A 9 -3.40 -5.50 -10.70
C VAL A 9 -4.63 -6.22 -11.26
N ASN A 10 -5.14 -7.19 -10.51
CA ASN A 10 -6.35 -7.93 -10.87
C ASN A 10 -7.56 -6.97 -10.99
N ALA A 11 -8.37 -7.16 -12.04
CA ALA A 11 -9.48 -6.26 -12.34
C ALA A 11 -10.56 -6.22 -11.24
N ASP A 12 -10.84 -7.36 -10.59
CA ASP A 12 -11.85 -7.41 -9.52
C ASP A 12 -11.34 -6.69 -8.26
N ILE A 13 -10.03 -6.85 -7.95
CA ILE A 13 -9.37 -6.11 -6.87
C ILE A 13 -9.45 -4.60 -7.15
N GLY A 14 -9.12 -4.20 -8.38
CA GLY A 14 -9.24 -2.80 -8.79
C GLY A 14 -10.66 -2.25 -8.64
N LYS A 15 -11.68 -2.98 -9.10
CA LYS A 15 -13.10 -2.59 -8.98
C LYS A 15 -13.57 -2.52 -7.54
N ARG A 16 -13.05 -3.39 -6.66
CA ARG A 16 -13.43 -3.45 -5.26
C ARG A 16 -12.94 -2.27 -4.45
N TYR A 17 -11.69 -1.84 -4.68
CA TYR A 17 -11.02 -0.85 -3.84
C TYR A 17 -10.87 0.52 -4.49
N CYS A 18 -11.12 0.65 -5.80
CA CYS A 18 -10.93 1.90 -6.52
C CYS A 18 -12.19 2.31 -7.30
N LYS A 19 -12.27 3.60 -7.57
CA LYS A 19 -13.22 4.20 -8.51
C LYS A 19 -12.51 4.70 -9.75
N GLU A 20 -13.18 4.63 -10.90
CA GLU A 20 -12.77 5.37 -12.09
C GLU A 20 -13.44 6.74 -12.04
N ILE A 21 -12.67 7.79 -12.15
CA ILE A 21 -13.18 9.16 -12.06
C ILE A 21 -12.71 10.01 -13.23
N TRP A 22 -13.55 10.96 -13.57
CA TRP A 22 -13.20 12.09 -14.42
C TRP A 22 -13.11 13.35 -13.58
N TYR A 23 -12.06 14.14 -13.76
CA TYR A 23 -11.87 15.39 -13.05
C TYR A 23 -11.39 16.48 -14.02
N THR A 24 -11.66 17.74 -13.69
CA THR A 24 -11.21 18.89 -14.47
C THR A 24 -10.09 19.60 -13.72
N PHE A 25 -8.99 19.86 -14.40
CA PHE A 25 -7.90 20.65 -13.89
C PHE A 25 -7.43 21.64 -14.96
N LYS A 26 -7.36 22.93 -14.59
CA LYS A 26 -7.02 24.04 -15.52
C LYS A 26 -7.81 23.97 -16.85
N GLY A 27 -9.12 23.76 -16.77
CA GLY A 27 -10.02 23.69 -17.90
C GLY A 27 -9.93 22.44 -18.79
N LYS A 28 -9.02 21.50 -18.47
CA LYS A 28 -8.88 20.22 -19.20
C LYS A 28 -9.46 19.07 -18.40
N ARG A 29 -10.13 18.16 -19.09
CA ARG A 29 -10.72 16.96 -18.51
C ARG A 29 -9.72 15.83 -18.49
N TYR A 30 -9.58 15.17 -17.34
CA TYR A 30 -8.67 14.05 -17.11
C TYR A 30 -9.45 12.86 -16.56
N TYR A 31 -8.88 11.68 -16.77
CA TYR A 31 -9.36 10.42 -16.26
C TYR A 31 -8.32 9.81 -15.33
N GLY A 32 -8.74 9.20 -14.22
CA GLY A 32 -7.83 8.54 -13.30
C GLY A 32 -8.51 7.47 -12.45
N ILE A 33 -7.67 6.73 -11.75
CA ILE A 33 -8.05 5.77 -10.73
C ILE A 33 -7.98 6.48 -9.38
N ALA A 34 -9.05 6.40 -8.62
CA ALA A 34 -9.21 7.04 -7.30
C ALA A 34 -9.31 5.97 -6.22
N PHE A 35 -8.38 5.98 -5.27
CA PHE A 35 -8.36 5.11 -4.09
C PHE A 35 -8.80 5.94 -2.87
N PRO A 36 -9.86 5.55 -2.13
CA PRO A 36 -10.42 6.37 -1.06
C PRO A 36 -9.53 6.38 0.17
N ASN A 37 -9.58 7.49 0.92
CA ASN A 37 -8.98 7.63 2.24
C ASN A 37 -10.03 7.87 3.34
N ILE A 38 -9.62 7.92 4.61
CA ILE A 38 -10.53 8.05 5.77
C ILE A 38 -11.18 9.44 5.93
N ARG A 39 -10.81 10.42 5.10
CA ARG A 39 -11.33 11.80 5.12
C ARG A 39 -12.14 12.13 3.87
N ASP A 40 -12.76 11.13 3.26
CA ASP A 40 -13.53 11.26 2.01
C ASP A 40 -12.74 11.86 0.83
N GLY A 41 -11.42 11.89 0.96
CA GLY A 41 -10.49 12.22 -0.12
C GLY A 41 -10.13 10.98 -0.94
N TYR A 42 -9.43 11.20 -2.05
CA TYR A 42 -9.00 10.13 -2.94
C TYR A 42 -7.55 10.31 -3.36
N GLU A 43 -6.75 9.26 -3.22
CA GLU A 43 -5.46 9.19 -3.89
C GLU A 43 -5.69 8.91 -5.38
N LEU A 44 -5.21 9.82 -6.21
CA LEU A 44 -5.41 9.79 -7.65
C LEU A 44 -4.18 9.23 -8.36
N ARG A 45 -4.42 8.29 -9.26
CA ARG A 45 -3.38 7.67 -10.09
C ARG A 45 -3.76 7.64 -11.55
N THR A 46 -2.81 8.04 -12.36
CA THR A 46 -2.81 7.86 -13.81
C THR A 46 -1.43 7.37 -14.25
N PRO A 47 -1.18 7.01 -15.51
CA PRO A 47 0.16 6.69 -15.99
C PRO A 47 1.18 7.83 -15.78
N TYR A 48 0.71 9.09 -15.72
CA TYR A 48 1.55 10.28 -15.75
C TYR A 48 1.47 11.14 -14.49
N TYR A 49 0.52 10.83 -13.58
CA TYR A 49 0.25 11.70 -12.45
C TYR A 49 -0.11 10.92 -11.18
N LYS A 50 0.48 11.36 -10.08
CA LYS A 50 0.15 10.97 -8.69
C LYS A 50 -0.29 12.21 -7.94
N GLY A 51 -1.47 12.19 -7.36
CA GLY A 51 -2.00 13.32 -6.59
C GLY A 51 -3.11 12.89 -5.65
N CYS A 52 -3.78 13.89 -5.06
CA CYS A 52 -4.91 13.68 -4.17
C CYS A 52 -6.05 14.62 -4.59
N LEU A 53 -7.28 14.13 -4.52
CA LEU A 53 -8.49 14.92 -4.58
C LEU A 53 -9.09 15.02 -3.19
N GLY A 54 -9.42 16.25 -2.76
CA GLY A 54 -9.87 16.50 -1.40
C GLY A 54 -8.74 16.47 -0.37
N VAL A 55 -9.04 16.05 0.84
CA VAL A 55 -8.08 16.02 1.96
C VAL A 55 -7.18 14.79 1.85
N LYS A 56 -5.88 15.00 1.92
CA LYS A 56 -4.89 13.89 1.93
C LYS A 56 -4.85 13.22 3.30
N ASP A 57 -5.09 11.92 3.32
CA ASP A 57 -4.99 11.12 4.55
C ASP A 57 -4.64 9.67 4.24
N ILE A 58 -4.48 8.87 5.32
CA ILE A 58 -4.31 7.41 5.23
C ILE A 58 -5.61 6.74 4.79
N SER A 59 -5.51 5.50 4.32
CA SER A 59 -6.67 4.64 4.08
C SER A 59 -6.65 3.48 5.07
N LEU A 60 -7.83 3.15 5.62
CA LEU A 60 -8.03 2.01 6.50
C LEU A 60 -8.98 1.03 5.81
N ILE A 61 -8.58 -0.22 5.74
CA ILE A 61 -9.38 -1.29 5.17
C ILE A 61 -9.43 -2.42 6.21
N HIS A 62 -10.62 -2.66 6.73
CA HIS A 62 -10.82 -3.74 7.69
C HIS A 62 -10.93 -5.09 7.00
N SER A 63 -10.45 -6.11 7.68
CA SER A 63 -10.66 -7.50 7.30
C SER A 63 -12.16 -7.79 7.13
N GLN A 64 -12.50 -8.67 6.20
CA GLN A 64 -13.88 -9.12 6.03
C GLN A 64 -14.22 -10.32 6.89
N GLN A 65 -13.25 -10.85 7.62
CA GLN A 65 -13.49 -11.92 8.58
C GLN A 65 -14.17 -11.36 9.83
N VAL A 66 -15.05 -12.15 10.40
CA VAL A 66 -15.80 -11.79 11.61
C VAL A 66 -14.83 -11.66 12.78
N GLY A 67 -14.94 -10.55 13.52
CA GLY A 67 -14.14 -10.26 14.72
C GLY A 67 -13.16 -9.11 14.53
N VAL A 68 -12.65 -8.62 15.66
CA VAL A 68 -11.60 -7.60 15.70
C VAL A 68 -10.28 -8.26 15.34
N GLN A 69 -9.58 -7.72 14.34
CA GLN A 69 -8.27 -8.23 13.97
C GLN A 69 -7.21 -7.70 14.92
N ASP A 70 -6.31 -8.57 15.32
CA ASP A 70 -5.18 -8.24 16.18
C ASP A 70 -3.88 -7.98 15.40
N ARG A 71 -3.96 -8.03 14.06
CA ARG A 71 -2.84 -7.82 13.12
C ARG A 71 -3.18 -6.78 12.09
N CYS A 72 -2.19 -6.04 11.66
CA CYS A 72 -2.34 -5.15 10.50
C CYS A 72 -1.14 -5.23 9.55
N CYS A 73 -1.42 -5.01 8.25
CA CYS A 73 -0.40 -4.80 7.23
C CYS A 73 -0.37 -3.32 6.86
N ILE A 74 0.83 -2.73 6.81
CA ILE A 74 1.04 -1.33 6.45
C ILE A 74 1.71 -1.27 5.08
N PHE A 75 1.16 -0.44 4.18
CA PHE A 75 1.68 -0.19 2.83
C PHE A 75 2.00 1.28 2.64
N GLU A 76 3.05 1.61 1.87
CA GLU A 76 3.36 3.00 1.55
C GLU A 76 2.32 3.61 0.62
N GLY A 77 1.91 2.89 -0.40
CA GLY A 77 0.99 3.37 -1.42
C GLY A 77 -0.16 2.42 -1.75
N SER A 78 -1.21 2.98 -2.34
CA SER A 78 -2.37 2.19 -2.78
C SER A 78 -2.01 1.13 -3.82
N MET A 79 -0.95 1.36 -4.63
CA MET A 79 -0.54 0.40 -5.65
C MET A 79 0.04 -0.87 -5.00
N ASP A 80 0.79 -0.74 -3.92
CA ASP A 80 1.37 -1.86 -3.18
C ASP A 80 0.29 -2.70 -2.50
N PHE A 81 -0.67 -2.03 -1.87
CA PHE A 81 -1.85 -2.70 -1.31
C PHE A 81 -2.65 -3.47 -2.38
N LEU A 82 -2.92 -2.86 -3.53
CA LEU A 82 -3.66 -3.53 -4.62
C LEU A 82 -2.87 -4.70 -5.21
N SER A 83 -1.54 -4.58 -5.25
CA SER A 83 -0.64 -5.65 -5.68
C SER A 83 -0.65 -6.81 -4.68
N TYR A 84 -0.55 -6.51 -3.39
CA TYR A 84 -0.68 -7.50 -2.33
C TYR A 84 -2.02 -8.25 -2.40
N LYS A 85 -3.14 -7.55 -2.54
CA LYS A 85 -4.46 -8.20 -2.70
C LYS A 85 -4.58 -9.02 -3.97
N THR A 86 -3.84 -8.66 -5.02
CA THR A 86 -3.75 -9.44 -6.26
C THR A 86 -2.96 -10.73 -6.04
N LEU A 87 -1.83 -10.66 -5.34
CA LEU A 87 -1.00 -11.80 -4.96
C LEU A 87 -1.74 -12.73 -4.02
N GLU A 88 -2.39 -12.20 -3.00
CA GLU A 88 -3.24 -12.95 -2.07
C GLU A 88 -4.33 -13.73 -2.83
N LYS A 89 -5.03 -13.10 -3.78
CA LYS A 89 -6.03 -13.77 -4.65
C LYS A 89 -5.42 -14.88 -5.51
N ARG A 90 -4.12 -14.79 -5.84
CA ARG A 90 -3.38 -15.83 -6.58
C ARG A 90 -2.84 -16.95 -5.68
N GLY A 91 -2.96 -16.82 -4.36
CA GLY A 91 -2.40 -17.77 -3.39
C GLY A 91 -0.88 -17.66 -3.22
N ASP A 92 -0.31 -16.47 -3.42
CA ASP A 92 1.11 -16.23 -3.20
C ASP A 92 1.42 -16.19 -1.69
N ASN A 93 1.99 -17.28 -1.18
CA ASN A 93 2.36 -17.41 0.23
C ASN A 93 3.79 -16.90 0.51
N VAL A 94 4.53 -16.51 -0.51
CA VAL A 94 5.86 -15.91 -0.34
C VAL A 94 5.72 -14.49 0.19
N ILE A 95 4.82 -13.71 -0.42
CA ILE A 95 4.59 -12.32 -0.04
C ILE A 95 3.50 -12.20 1.02
N CYS A 96 2.37 -12.90 0.84
CA CYS A 96 1.19 -12.70 1.65
C CYS A 96 1.23 -13.50 2.97
N ILE A 97 0.87 -12.85 4.07
CA ILE A 97 0.60 -13.55 5.32
C ILE A 97 -0.76 -14.26 5.22
N GLN A 98 -0.90 -15.37 5.93
CA GLN A 98 -2.10 -16.21 5.83
C GLN A 98 -3.16 -15.83 6.88
N GLU A 99 -2.74 -15.18 7.95
CA GLU A 99 -3.62 -14.77 9.02
C GLU A 99 -4.46 -13.55 8.61
N PRO A 100 -5.70 -13.47 9.09
CA PRO A 100 -6.55 -12.30 8.89
C PRO A 100 -5.90 -11.04 9.45
N CYS A 101 -5.95 -9.96 8.70
CA CYS A 101 -5.40 -8.68 9.15
C CYS A 101 -6.20 -7.49 8.60
N ASP A 102 -6.13 -6.39 9.30
CA ASP A 102 -6.51 -5.08 8.78
C ASP A 102 -5.39 -4.50 7.90
N TYR A 103 -5.72 -3.53 7.07
CA TYR A 103 -4.76 -2.90 6.18
C TYR A 103 -4.75 -1.39 6.36
N ILE A 104 -3.56 -0.83 6.47
CA ILE A 104 -3.31 0.61 6.54
C ILE A 104 -2.49 1.01 5.32
N VAL A 105 -2.99 1.93 4.52
CA VAL A 105 -2.25 2.49 3.40
C VAL A 105 -1.91 3.94 3.74
N LEU A 106 -0.63 4.24 3.83
CA LEU A 106 -0.14 5.57 4.20
C LEU A 106 -0.45 6.63 3.15
N ASN A 107 -0.55 6.20 1.87
CA ASN A 107 -0.68 7.08 0.70
C ASN A 107 0.53 8.02 0.48
N SER A 108 1.38 8.12 1.48
CA SER A 108 2.70 8.76 1.46
C SER A 108 3.38 8.47 2.80
N ILE A 109 4.68 8.28 2.79
CA ILE A 109 5.46 8.06 4.01
C ILE A 109 5.29 9.21 5.03
N SER A 110 5.08 10.43 4.56
CA SER A 110 4.81 11.60 5.41
C SER A 110 3.53 11.50 6.24
N SER A 111 2.64 10.56 5.92
CA SER A 111 1.41 10.33 6.68
C SER A 111 1.59 9.30 7.81
N LEU A 112 2.79 8.75 8.02
CA LEU A 112 3.05 7.75 9.04
C LEU A 112 2.56 8.19 10.43
N GLY A 113 2.82 9.43 10.82
CA GLY A 113 2.39 9.98 12.11
C GLY A 113 0.88 9.88 12.36
N LYS A 114 0.06 9.88 11.30
CA LYS A 114 -1.40 9.80 11.39
C LYS A 114 -1.93 8.43 11.80
N CYS A 115 -1.14 7.37 11.63
CA CYS A 115 -1.55 6.02 12.00
C CYS A 115 -0.88 5.51 13.28
N MET A 116 0.17 6.18 13.79
CA MET A 116 0.99 5.67 14.88
C MET A 116 0.18 5.25 16.12
N GLU A 117 -0.75 6.08 16.59
CA GLU A 117 -1.57 5.74 17.74
C GLU A 117 -2.50 4.55 17.49
N ARG A 118 -2.98 4.40 16.26
CA ARG A 118 -3.85 3.28 15.85
C ARG A 118 -3.12 1.93 15.91
N LEU A 119 -1.78 1.94 15.74
CA LEU A 119 -0.97 0.73 15.78
C LEU A 119 -0.90 0.10 17.19
N ALA A 120 -1.25 0.86 18.23
CA ALA A 120 -1.22 0.37 19.59
C ALA A 120 -2.17 -0.81 19.85
N CYS A 121 -3.32 -0.87 19.15
CA CYS A 121 -4.32 -1.91 19.34
C CYS A 121 -3.94 -3.27 18.70
N TYR A 122 -2.98 -3.29 17.78
CA TYR A 122 -2.55 -4.52 17.12
C TYR A 122 -1.45 -5.23 17.90
N THR A 123 -1.43 -6.56 17.87
CA THR A 123 -0.39 -7.41 18.45
C THR A 123 0.77 -7.64 17.50
N ALA A 124 0.49 -7.62 16.18
CA ALA A 124 1.50 -7.71 15.11
C ALA A 124 1.26 -6.65 14.02
N ILE A 125 2.36 -6.02 13.59
CA ILE A 125 2.39 -4.95 12.60
C ILE A 125 3.33 -5.39 11.47
N HIS A 126 2.77 -5.76 10.33
CA HIS A 126 3.50 -6.23 9.16
C HIS A 126 3.78 -5.07 8.21
N CYS A 127 5.04 -4.63 8.12
CA CYS A 127 5.45 -3.47 7.34
C CYS A 127 5.84 -3.90 5.91
N TYR A 128 4.99 -3.59 4.94
CA TYR A 128 5.21 -3.72 3.49
C TYR A 128 5.55 -2.35 2.90
N LEU A 129 6.63 -1.74 3.37
CA LEU A 129 7.10 -0.44 2.89
C LEU A 129 8.17 -0.61 1.80
N ASP A 130 8.45 0.46 1.06
CA ASP A 130 9.43 0.42 -0.03
C ASP A 130 10.83 0.02 0.47
N ASN A 131 11.58 -0.73 -0.34
CA ASN A 131 12.99 -1.07 -0.12
C ASN A 131 13.91 0.11 -0.48
N ASP A 132 13.59 1.28 0.07
CA ASP A 132 14.44 2.46 -0.03
C ASP A 132 14.68 3.07 1.37
N LYS A 133 15.53 4.10 1.44
CA LYS A 133 15.89 4.74 2.71
C LYS A 133 14.67 5.23 3.50
N ALA A 134 13.65 5.76 2.81
CA ALA A 134 12.47 6.32 3.49
C ALA A 134 11.60 5.21 4.09
N GLY A 135 11.37 4.12 3.35
CA GLY A 135 10.61 2.97 3.84
C GLY A 135 11.31 2.25 4.99
N LEU A 136 12.64 2.08 4.90
CA LEU A 136 13.43 1.51 5.99
C LEU A 136 13.37 2.37 7.26
N MET A 137 13.57 3.68 7.15
CA MET A 137 13.48 4.61 8.29
C MET A 137 12.07 4.61 8.91
N ALA A 138 11.03 4.52 8.08
CA ALA A 138 9.66 4.45 8.58
C ALA A 138 9.40 3.14 9.36
N THR A 139 9.90 2.01 8.86
CA THR A 139 9.80 0.72 9.56
C THR A 139 10.52 0.78 10.91
N GLU A 140 11.71 1.37 10.96
CA GLU A 140 12.45 1.55 12.22
C GLU A 140 11.71 2.49 13.19
N GLY A 141 11.15 3.61 12.71
CA GLY A 141 10.35 4.50 13.55
C GLY A 141 9.11 3.81 14.16
N ILE A 142 8.47 2.89 13.41
CA ILE A 142 7.39 2.06 13.98
C ILE A 142 7.97 1.09 15.02
N ARG A 143 9.13 0.47 14.75
CA ARG A 143 9.78 -0.49 15.65
C ARG A 143 10.23 0.16 16.96
N GLU A 144 10.78 1.36 16.92
CA GLU A 144 11.14 2.12 18.11
C GLU A 144 9.93 2.34 19.04
N ARG A 145 8.76 2.63 18.45
CA ARG A 145 7.52 2.82 19.23
C ARG A 145 6.90 1.51 19.70
N TYR A 146 7.03 0.42 18.91
CA TYR A 146 6.40 -0.88 19.16
C TYR A 146 7.39 -2.05 18.96
N PRO A 147 8.45 -2.15 19.75
CA PRO A 147 9.62 -2.99 19.47
C PRO A 147 9.32 -4.49 19.33
N LYS A 148 8.27 -4.99 19.99
CA LYS A 148 7.92 -6.42 19.98
C LYS A 148 6.83 -6.78 18.96
N LYS A 149 6.30 -5.81 18.23
CA LYS A 149 5.14 -6.00 17.34
C LYS A 149 5.49 -5.94 15.86
N VAL A 150 6.63 -5.38 15.50
CA VAL A 150 6.96 -5.07 14.09
C VAL A 150 7.63 -6.23 13.38
N CYS A 151 7.01 -6.67 12.29
CA CYS A 151 7.56 -7.57 11.29
C CYS A 151 7.91 -6.77 10.04
N ASN A 152 9.20 -6.74 9.66
CA ASN A 152 9.62 -6.11 8.41
C ASN A 152 9.44 -7.11 7.26
N GLU A 153 8.36 -6.97 6.49
CA GLU A 153 8.03 -7.85 5.39
C GLU A 153 8.72 -7.44 4.07
N ALA A 154 9.38 -6.29 4.02
CA ALA A 154 10.12 -5.83 2.86
C ALA A 154 11.24 -6.81 2.44
N MET A 155 11.73 -7.62 3.38
CA MET A 155 12.70 -8.69 3.12
C MET A 155 12.15 -9.79 2.20
N ARG A 156 10.81 -9.98 2.13
CA ARG A 156 10.18 -10.96 1.25
C ARG A 156 10.29 -10.60 -0.23
N TYR A 157 10.48 -9.31 -0.52
CA TYR A 157 10.70 -8.78 -1.87
C TYR A 157 11.99 -7.95 -1.97
N ALA A 158 13.06 -8.39 -1.31
CA ALA A 158 14.32 -7.65 -1.21
C ALA A 158 14.97 -7.31 -2.56
N GLU A 159 14.73 -8.10 -3.62
CA GLU A 159 15.22 -7.85 -4.98
C GLU A 159 14.39 -6.77 -5.73
N TYR A 160 13.31 -6.29 -5.14
CA TYR A 160 12.37 -5.36 -5.75
C TYR A 160 12.23 -4.11 -4.89
N LYS A 161 11.90 -2.98 -5.51
CA LYS A 161 11.69 -1.74 -4.77
C LYS A 161 10.47 -1.82 -3.85
N ASP A 162 9.37 -2.36 -4.37
CA ASP A 162 8.07 -2.39 -3.71
C ASP A 162 7.28 -3.65 -4.11
N VAL A 163 6.11 -3.85 -3.50
CA VAL A 163 5.24 -5.01 -3.78
C VAL A 163 4.71 -4.99 -5.21
N ASN A 164 4.51 -3.82 -5.82
CA ASN A 164 4.07 -3.77 -7.21
C ASN A 164 5.20 -4.15 -8.17
N ASP A 165 6.43 -3.74 -7.91
CA ASP A 165 7.58 -4.16 -8.70
C ASP A 165 7.79 -5.68 -8.62
N TYR A 166 7.56 -6.30 -7.45
CA TYR A 166 7.51 -7.77 -7.34
C TYR A 166 6.39 -8.37 -8.22
N LEU A 167 5.18 -7.86 -8.14
CA LEU A 167 4.02 -8.35 -8.91
C LEU A 167 4.27 -8.30 -10.43
N ILE A 168 4.96 -7.27 -10.93
CA ILE A 168 5.27 -7.11 -12.36
C ILE A 168 6.61 -7.72 -12.77
N GLY A 169 7.39 -8.27 -11.82
CA GLY A 169 8.70 -8.87 -12.07
C GLY A 169 9.80 -7.84 -12.37
N ARG A 170 9.67 -6.58 -11.95
CA ARG A 170 10.65 -5.51 -12.19
C ARG A 170 11.66 -5.43 -11.05
N ARG A 171 12.74 -6.21 -11.16
CA ARG A 171 13.82 -6.20 -10.16
C ARG A 171 14.53 -4.85 -10.09
N SER A 172 14.94 -4.48 -8.87
CA SER A 172 15.88 -3.39 -8.66
C SER A 172 17.24 -3.77 -9.21
N ILE A 173 17.83 -2.94 -10.07
CA ILE A 173 19.19 -3.17 -10.52
C ILE A 173 20.10 -2.77 -9.37
N ASN A 174 20.60 -3.76 -8.63
CA ASN A 174 21.73 -3.54 -7.72
C ASN A 174 22.96 -3.33 -8.61
N ILE A 175 23.29 -2.07 -8.92
CA ILE A 175 24.62 -1.73 -9.39
C ILE A 175 25.51 -1.88 -8.16
N ALA A 176 26.16 -3.05 -8.03
CA ALA A 176 27.30 -3.19 -7.16
C ALA A 176 28.35 -2.21 -7.70
N VAL A 177 28.57 -1.11 -7.02
CA VAL A 177 29.74 -0.26 -7.25
C VAL A 177 30.87 -1.02 -6.56
N GLU A 178 31.71 -1.69 -7.36
CA GLU A 178 33.00 -2.22 -6.93
C GLU A 178 33.95 -1.08 -6.55
#